data_ecdc9af54d6f6b7dc75b5411f778c7ee
#
_entry.id   ecdc9af54d6f6b7dc75b5411f778c7ee
#
_cell.length_a   1.000
_cell.length_b   1.000
_cell.length_c   1.000
_cell.angle_alpha   90.00
_cell.angle_beta   90.00
_cell.angle_gamma   90.00
#
_symmetry.space_group_name_H-M   'P 1'
#
loop_
_entity.id
_entity.type
_entity.pdbx_description
1 polymer ?
#
loop_
_entity_poly.entity_id
_entity_poly.type
_entity_poly.pdbx_seq_one_letter_code
_entity_poly.pdbx_strand_id
1 'polypeptide(L)'
;MNERKRILPSLAAAVAVACLPGLSAAEGQSDTNTITKEKFSYCIGANMASNLRREKVEVDLDEVLKGLKETLAGNSALNDQDALNTIRTHLTNHRKQIADGNKAKGEAFLAENKTKPGVVALPSGLQYKVLTEGSGNSPKSNDVVKVNYRGTLLDGTEFDSSYKRNQPASFAANRVIRGWTEALQLMKPGAKWQLFIPANLAYGERGSPPNIGGNETLIFEVDLISFEPPPPPATNAPPPAVSTAPGLRPANQPVTSDIIKVPSKEEMDKGAKIEVIKKEDLERLQKEEQEKAAQKK
;
A
#
# COMPACT_ATOMS: atom_id res chain seq x y z
N MET A 1 1.45 -17.26 68.28
CA MET A 1 0.69 -16.72 69.45
C MET A 1 -0.10 -15.54 68.95
N ASN A 2 -1.43 -15.74 69.03
CA ASN A 2 -2.57 -14.80 69.10
C ASN A 2 -2.77 -13.83 67.94
N GLU A 3 -3.67 -14.22 67.07
CA GLU A 3 -5.15 -14.01 67.08
C GLU A 3 -5.60 -12.60 67.49
N ARG A 4 -6.35 -11.90 66.58
CA ARG A 4 -7.78 -11.70 66.75
C ARG A 4 -8.46 -11.06 65.54
N LYS A 5 -9.45 -11.78 65.05
CA LYS A 5 -10.59 -11.36 64.21
C LYS A 5 -11.42 -10.26 64.90
N ARG A 6 -12.04 -9.38 64.12
CA ARG A 6 -13.37 -8.76 64.33
C ARG A 6 -13.87 -8.22 63.00
N ILE A 7 -14.77 -8.81 62.30
CA ILE A 7 -16.25 -8.90 62.38
C ILE A 7 -16.95 -7.54 62.32
N LEU A 8 -17.70 -7.40 61.22
CA LEU A 8 -18.70 -6.40 60.79
C LEU A 8 -19.74 -5.99 61.90
N PRO A 9 -20.49 -4.88 61.66
CA PRO A 9 -21.84 -5.13 61.20
C PRO A 9 -22.39 -4.20 60.11
N SER A 10 -23.27 -4.80 59.34
CA SER A 10 -24.31 -4.29 58.48
C SER A 10 -25.18 -3.22 59.15
N LEU A 11 -25.51 -2.15 58.42
CA LEU A 11 -26.71 -1.36 58.68
C LEU A 11 -27.42 -1.07 57.35
N ALA A 12 -28.53 -1.75 57.16
CA ALA A 12 -29.53 -1.42 56.18
C ALA A 12 -30.33 -0.18 56.62
N ALA A 13 -30.47 0.79 55.74
CA ALA A 13 -31.50 1.81 55.85
C ALA A 13 -32.21 1.97 54.52
N ALA A 14 -33.43 1.50 54.50
CA ALA A 14 -34.40 1.77 53.47
C ALA A 14 -34.92 3.22 53.64
N VAL A 15 -34.94 3.99 52.55
CA VAL A 15 -35.73 5.22 52.47
C VAL A 15 -36.39 5.31 51.09
N ALA A 16 -37.68 5.27 51.16
CA ALA A 16 -38.80 5.68 50.36
C ALA A 16 -38.58 6.28 48.97
N VAL A 17 -39.26 5.66 48.04
CA VAL A 17 -39.66 6.15 46.71
C VAL A 17 -40.53 7.39 46.86
N ALA A 18 -40.10 8.55 46.32
CA ALA A 18 -40.97 9.65 45.97
C ALA A 18 -41.03 9.78 44.46
N CYS A 19 -42.11 9.34 43.84
CA CYS A 19 -42.50 9.66 42.50
C CYS A 19 -42.67 11.18 42.33
N LEU A 20 -41.93 11.79 41.42
CA LEU A 20 -42.31 13.04 40.78
C LEU A 20 -42.38 12.80 39.24
N PRO A 21 -43.46 13.25 38.59
CA PRO A 21 -43.64 13.03 37.19
C PRO A 21 -42.98 14.15 36.37
N GLY A 22 -42.40 13.74 35.24
CA GLY A 22 -42.29 14.62 34.07
C GLY A 22 -41.07 15.48 33.99
N LEU A 23 -39.89 14.91 33.58
CA LEU A 23 -38.98 15.59 32.66
C LEU A 23 -38.69 14.62 31.53
N SER A 24 -39.35 14.87 30.41
CA SER A 24 -38.97 14.30 29.11
C SER A 24 -37.58 14.76 28.80
N ALA A 25 -36.60 13.92 29.09
CA ALA A 25 -35.25 14.10 28.53
C ALA A 25 -35.38 13.83 27.03
N ALA A 26 -35.41 14.89 26.26
CA ALA A 26 -35.06 14.81 24.84
C ALA A 26 -33.66 14.22 24.79
N GLU A 27 -33.58 12.92 24.51
CA GLU A 27 -32.35 12.31 24.02
C GLU A 27 -32.00 13.01 22.71
N GLY A 28 -31.13 14.03 22.82
CA GLY A 28 -30.45 14.59 21.69
C GLY A 28 -29.66 13.48 21.03
N GLN A 29 -30.17 12.95 19.92
CA GLN A 29 -29.36 12.25 18.95
C GLN A 29 -28.20 13.18 18.63
N SER A 30 -27.03 12.91 19.22
CA SER A 30 -25.80 13.55 18.82
C SER A 30 -25.56 13.09 17.37
N ASP A 31 -25.76 14.02 16.44
CA ASP A 31 -25.35 13.88 15.06
C ASP A 31 -23.88 13.48 15.05
N THR A 32 -23.61 12.19 14.82
CA THR A 32 -22.27 11.58 14.82
C THR A 32 -21.38 12.09 13.68
N ASN A 33 -21.86 13.06 12.91
CA ASN A 33 -21.17 13.59 11.74
C ASN A 33 -20.68 15.04 11.90
N THR A 34 -20.84 15.66 13.07
CA THR A 34 -20.30 17.02 13.29
C THR A 34 -18.83 16.92 13.68
N ILE A 35 -17.95 17.32 12.74
CA ILE A 35 -16.52 17.43 13.00
C ILE A 35 -16.27 18.67 13.85
N THR A 36 -15.97 18.48 15.14
CA THR A 36 -15.60 19.59 16.02
C THR A 36 -14.17 20.07 15.73
N LYS A 37 -13.87 21.32 16.08
CA LYS A 37 -12.53 21.91 15.95
C LYS A 37 -11.48 21.07 16.69
N GLU A 38 -11.82 20.59 17.88
CA GLU A 38 -10.95 19.76 18.72
C GLU A 38 -10.64 18.43 18.02
N LYS A 39 -11.65 17.74 17.54
CA LYS A 39 -11.51 16.46 16.81
C LYS A 39 -10.68 16.65 15.55
N PHE A 40 -10.93 17.70 14.79
CA PHE A 40 -10.16 18.03 13.59
C PHE A 40 -8.68 18.29 13.92
N SER A 41 -8.40 19.13 14.93
CA SER A 41 -7.04 19.45 15.37
C SER A 41 -6.28 18.21 15.87
N TYR A 42 -6.96 17.34 16.62
CA TYR A 42 -6.38 16.05 17.04
C TYR A 42 -6.01 15.17 15.85
N CYS A 43 -6.89 15.08 14.84
CA CYS A 43 -6.65 14.29 13.64
C CYS A 43 -5.44 14.78 12.84
N ILE A 44 -5.19 16.09 12.78
CA ILE A 44 -3.98 16.64 12.14
C ILE A 44 -2.73 16.15 12.86
N GLY A 45 -2.68 16.29 14.19
CA GLY A 45 -1.55 15.82 15.00
C GLY A 45 -1.33 14.30 14.89
N ALA A 46 -2.42 13.52 14.97
CA ALA A 46 -2.37 12.07 14.84
C ALA A 46 -1.87 11.61 13.44
N ASN A 47 -2.28 12.32 12.38
CA ASN A 47 -1.80 12.05 11.02
C ASN A 47 -0.30 12.34 10.89
N MET A 48 0.17 13.49 11.40
CA MET A 48 1.58 13.86 11.42
C MET A 48 2.41 12.81 12.17
N ALA A 49 2.01 12.46 13.40
CA ALA A 49 2.69 11.46 14.21
C ALA A 49 2.72 10.07 13.54
N SER A 50 1.63 9.67 12.86
CA SER A 50 1.58 8.42 12.12
C SER A 50 2.56 8.40 10.94
N ASN A 51 2.75 9.53 10.26
CA ASN A 51 3.74 9.65 9.18
C ASN A 51 5.17 9.55 9.71
N LEU A 52 5.50 10.27 10.79
CA LEU A 52 6.82 10.22 11.42
C LEU A 52 7.16 8.80 11.91
N ARG A 53 6.19 8.14 12.57
CA ARG A 53 6.35 6.75 13.03
C ARG A 53 6.58 5.78 11.87
N ARG A 54 5.86 5.94 10.76
CA ARG A 54 6.02 5.11 9.56
C ARG A 54 7.40 5.26 8.93
N GLU A 55 7.92 6.49 8.89
CA GLU A 55 9.27 6.79 8.41
C GLU A 55 10.36 6.47 9.44
N LYS A 56 9.97 6.02 10.65
CA LYS A 56 10.89 5.76 11.78
C LYS A 56 11.74 6.98 12.12
N VAL A 57 11.17 8.18 12.01
CA VAL A 57 11.84 9.46 12.30
C VAL A 57 11.50 9.90 13.72
N GLU A 58 12.53 10.14 14.50
CA GLU A 58 12.41 10.75 15.84
C GLU A 58 12.47 12.27 15.70
N VAL A 59 11.60 12.97 16.43
CA VAL A 59 11.51 14.42 16.47
C VAL A 59 11.37 14.91 17.89
N ASP A 60 11.86 16.13 18.16
CA ASP A 60 11.56 16.86 19.37
C ASP A 60 10.16 17.48 19.22
N LEU A 61 9.21 17.04 20.07
CA LEU A 61 7.82 17.49 20.01
C LEU A 61 7.67 18.96 20.42
N ASP A 62 8.50 19.46 21.32
CA ASP A 62 8.44 20.86 21.75
C ASP A 62 8.88 21.79 20.64
N GLU A 63 9.94 21.43 19.88
CA GLU A 63 10.36 22.18 18.71
C GLU A 63 9.34 22.06 17.55
N VAL A 64 8.68 20.90 17.35
CA VAL A 64 7.59 20.77 16.39
C VAL A 64 6.44 21.70 16.74
N LEU A 65 6.00 21.73 18.01
CA LEU A 65 4.92 22.61 18.47
C LEU A 65 5.29 24.09 18.38
N LYS A 66 6.55 24.44 18.66
CA LYS A 66 7.07 25.79 18.52
C LYS A 66 7.02 26.23 17.07
N GLY A 67 7.57 25.44 16.13
CA GLY A 67 7.52 25.74 14.70
C GLY A 67 6.09 25.92 14.18
N LEU A 68 5.15 25.07 14.63
CA LEU A 68 3.74 25.18 14.29
C LEU A 68 3.13 26.52 14.77
N LYS A 69 3.38 26.90 16.04
CA LYS A 69 2.87 28.13 16.63
C LYS A 69 3.44 29.38 15.93
N GLU A 70 4.75 29.40 15.71
CA GLU A 70 5.43 30.52 15.05
C GLU A 70 4.97 30.71 13.62
N THR A 71 4.83 29.62 12.87
CA THR A 71 4.35 29.66 11.47
C THR A 71 2.90 30.17 11.38
N LEU A 72 2.01 29.69 12.28
CA LEU A 72 0.62 30.16 12.34
C LEU A 72 0.50 31.64 12.73
N ALA A 73 1.45 32.15 13.52
CA ALA A 73 1.53 33.55 13.90
C ALA A 73 2.22 34.45 12.86
N GLY A 74 2.74 33.89 11.77
CA GLY A 74 3.50 34.64 10.76
C GLY A 74 4.93 35.00 11.18
N ASN A 75 5.47 34.37 12.24
CA ASN A 75 6.78 34.66 12.84
C ASN A 75 7.76 33.51 12.67
N SER A 76 7.58 32.67 11.64
CA SER A 76 8.46 31.53 11.39
C SER A 76 9.93 31.96 11.24
N ALA A 77 10.83 31.30 11.94
CA ALA A 77 12.28 31.53 11.84
C ALA A 77 12.87 31.09 10.50
N LEU A 78 12.19 30.21 9.77
CA LEU A 78 12.60 29.70 8.46
C LEU A 78 11.53 30.06 7.43
N ASN A 79 11.95 30.38 6.22
CA ASN A 79 11.02 30.43 5.09
C ASN A 79 10.61 29.02 4.66
N ASP A 80 9.48 28.91 3.96
CA ASP A 80 8.91 27.62 3.56
C ASP A 80 9.88 26.76 2.73
N GLN A 81 10.67 27.39 1.86
CA GLN A 81 11.62 26.67 1.01
C GLN A 81 12.76 26.05 1.82
N ASP A 82 13.32 26.78 2.79
CA ASP A 82 14.38 26.29 3.65
C ASP A 82 13.87 25.19 4.58
N ALA A 83 12.66 25.35 5.11
CA ALA A 83 12.01 24.30 5.91
C ALA A 83 11.83 23.00 5.10
N LEU A 84 11.30 23.09 3.88
CA LEU A 84 11.12 21.95 2.99
C LEU A 84 12.45 21.30 2.61
N ASN A 85 13.49 22.10 2.31
CA ASN A 85 14.81 21.58 1.97
C ASN A 85 15.43 20.84 3.15
N THR A 86 15.33 21.39 4.36
CA THR A 86 15.82 20.77 5.59
C THR A 86 15.15 19.43 5.84
N ILE A 87 13.82 19.38 5.76
CA ILE A 87 13.04 18.16 5.93
C ILE A 87 13.45 17.12 4.88
N ARG A 88 13.50 17.51 3.59
CA ARG A 88 13.86 16.60 2.49
C ARG A 88 15.25 16.02 2.69
N THR A 89 16.25 16.86 3.02
CA THR A 89 17.62 16.43 3.24
C THR A 89 17.70 15.46 4.40
N HIS A 90 17.07 15.78 5.54
CA HIS A 90 17.05 14.90 6.70
C HIS A 90 16.41 13.53 6.39
N LEU A 91 15.23 13.53 5.77
CA LEU A 91 14.54 12.28 5.40
C LEU A 91 15.36 11.45 4.39
N THR A 92 16.01 12.10 3.43
CA THR A 92 16.84 11.40 2.45
C THR A 92 18.04 10.73 3.13
N ASN A 93 18.73 11.45 4.00
CA ASN A 93 19.88 10.93 4.75
C ASN A 93 19.46 9.80 5.69
N HIS A 94 18.33 9.97 6.38
CA HIS A 94 17.77 8.95 7.28
C HIS A 94 17.44 7.66 6.54
N ARG A 95 16.71 7.76 5.42
CA ARG A 95 16.40 6.60 4.57
C ARG A 95 17.66 5.91 4.05
N LYS A 96 18.67 6.69 3.66
CA LYS A 96 19.96 6.13 3.23
C LYS A 96 20.65 5.37 4.35
N GLN A 97 20.71 5.91 5.56
CA GLN A 97 21.28 5.22 6.72
C GLN A 97 20.58 3.90 7.03
N ILE A 98 19.23 3.89 6.98
CA ILE A 98 18.44 2.66 7.14
C ILE A 98 18.78 1.66 6.04
N ALA A 99 18.80 2.10 4.79
CA ALA A 99 19.09 1.23 3.64
C ALA A 99 20.50 0.65 3.69
N ASP A 100 21.51 1.43 4.10
CA ASP A 100 22.89 0.96 4.29
C ASP A 100 22.97 -0.07 5.44
N GLY A 101 22.27 0.18 6.53
CA GLY A 101 22.15 -0.77 7.65
C GLY A 101 21.47 -2.08 7.25
N ASN A 102 20.37 -2.01 6.48
CA ASN A 102 19.68 -3.18 5.96
C ASN A 102 20.56 -3.99 5.01
N LYS A 103 21.32 -3.31 4.14
CA LYS A 103 22.28 -3.95 3.23
C LYS A 103 23.31 -4.76 4.01
N ALA A 104 23.97 -4.14 4.99
CA ALA A 104 24.98 -4.82 5.80
C ALA A 104 24.41 -6.04 6.55
N LYS A 105 23.23 -5.88 7.17
CA LYS A 105 22.51 -6.98 7.85
C LYS A 105 22.13 -8.09 6.88
N GLY A 106 21.63 -7.74 5.69
CA GLY A 106 21.23 -8.68 4.65
C GLY A 106 22.41 -9.50 4.13
N GLU A 107 23.52 -8.85 3.82
CA GLU A 107 24.75 -9.49 3.35
C GLU A 107 25.32 -10.44 4.41
N ALA A 108 25.37 -10.02 5.66
CA ALA A 108 25.83 -10.87 6.77
C ALA A 108 24.92 -12.09 6.96
N PHE A 109 23.60 -11.89 6.95
CA PHE A 109 22.62 -12.97 7.05
C PHE A 109 22.78 -13.97 5.90
N LEU A 110 22.87 -13.53 4.66
CA LEU A 110 23.01 -14.43 3.50
C LEU A 110 24.36 -15.15 3.49
N ALA A 111 25.44 -14.51 3.95
CA ALA A 111 26.74 -15.15 4.10
C ALA A 111 26.72 -16.29 5.11
N GLU A 112 26.00 -16.14 6.21
CA GLU A 112 25.80 -17.19 7.20
C GLU A 112 24.81 -18.25 6.67
N ASN A 113 23.68 -17.81 6.10
CA ASN A 113 22.58 -18.70 5.74
C ASN A 113 22.97 -19.73 4.67
N LYS A 114 23.84 -19.37 3.71
CA LYS A 114 24.32 -20.30 2.67
C LYS A 114 25.10 -21.50 3.23
N THR A 115 25.58 -21.41 4.48
CA THR A 115 26.32 -22.52 5.13
C THR A 115 25.37 -23.45 5.91
N LYS A 116 24.09 -23.10 6.05
CA LYS A 116 23.11 -23.89 6.82
C LYS A 116 22.70 -25.16 6.04
N PRO A 117 22.48 -26.29 6.73
CA PRO A 117 22.08 -27.52 6.09
C PRO A 117 20.78 -27.37 5.27
N GLY A 118 20.80 -27.87 4.05
CA GLY A 118 19.65 -27.84 3.14
C GLY A 118 19.41 -26.50 2.44
N VAL A 119 20.27 -25.51 2.64
CA VAL A 119 20.21 -24.25 1.90
C VAL A 119 21.06 -24.38 0.63
N VAL A 120 20.46 -24.05 -0.50
CA VAL A 120 21.09 -23.97 -1.82
C VAL A 120 21.26 -22.50 -2.19
N ALA A 121 22.46 -22.10 -2.59
CA ALA A 121 22.75 -20.74 -3.07
C ALA A 121 22.97 -20.77 -4.58
N LEU A 122 22.28 -19.91 -5.31
CA LEU A 122 22.41 -19.76 -6.76
C LEU A 122 23.42 -18.66 -7.10
N PRO A 123 24.01 -18.67 -8.33
CA PRO A 123 24.96 -17.64 -8.76
C PRO A 123 24.40 -16.22 -8.75
N SER A 124 23.09 -16.06 -8.87
CA SER A 124 22.38 -14.77 -8.76
C SER A 124 22.43 -14.14 -7.35
N GLY A 125 22.76 -14.97 -6.33
CA GLY A 125 22.67 -14.63 -4.92
C GLY A 125 21.37 -15.06 -4.26
N LEU A 126 20.38 -15.56 -5.02
CA LEU A 126 19.18 -16.17 -4.46
C LEU A 126 19.58 -17.41 -3.65
N GLN A 127 19.02 -17.53 -2.45
CA GLN A 127 19.15 -18.76 -1.67
C GLN A 127 17.77 -19.35 -1.41
N TYR A 128 17.70 -20.67 -1.35
CA TYR A 128 16.44 -21.35 -1.03
C TYR A 128 16.67 -22.62 -0.23
N LYS A 129 15.65 -23.02 0.49
CA LYS A 129 15.57 -24.29 1.19
C LYS A 129 14.28 -24.99 0.79
N VAL A 130 14.39 -26.22 0.34
CA VAL A 130 13.23 -27.07 0.04
C VAL A 130 12.64 -27.56 1.38
N LEU A 131 11.38 -27.24 1.63
CA LEU A 131 10.63 -27.72 2.79
C LEU A 131 9.79 -28.94 2.43
N THR A 132 9.23 -28.93 1.20
CA THR A 132 8.46 -30.03 0.63
C THR A 132 8.81 -30.12 -0.85
N GLU A 133 9.08 -31.31 -1.32
CA GLU A 133 9.30 -31.58 -2.74
C GLU A 133 7.98 -31.56 -3.49
N GLY A 134 8.02 -31.08 -4.73
CA GLY A 134 6.91 -31.15 -5.67
C GLY A 134 7.15 -32.21 -6.74
N SER A 135 6.19 -32.37 -7.62
CA SER A 135 6.26 -33.32 -8.74
C SER A 135 5.83 -32.70 -10.07
N GLY A 136 6.22 -33.33 -11.17
CA GLY A 136 5.90 -32.84 -12.52
C GLY A 136 6.90 -31.84 -13.07
N ASN A 137 6.45 -31.02 -14.03
CA ASN A 137 7.26 -29.99 -14.69
C ASN A 137 7.25 -28.68 -13.91
N SER A 138 8.30 -27.90 -14.08
CA SER A 138 8.37 -26.53 -13.52
C SER A 138 7.71 -25.52 -14.44
N PRO A 139 7.17 -24.40 -13.91
CA PRO A 139 6.62 -23.31 -14.71
C PRO A 139 7.66 -22.69 -15.63
N LYS A 140 7.23 -22.20 -16.77
CA LYS A 140 8.01 -21.32 -17.64
C LYS A 140 7.87 -19.87 -17.17
N SER A 141 8.76 -19.00 -17.62
CA SER A 141 8.80 -17.59 -17.20
C SER A 141 7.51 -16.81 -17.44
N ASN A 142 6.74 -17.18 -18.46
CA ASN A 142 5.50 -16.51 -18.85
C ASN A 142 4.23 -17.21 -18.34
N ASP A 143 4.36 -18.36 -17.67
CA ASP A 143 3.19 -19.06 -17.13
C ASP A 143 2.58 -18.29 -15.96
N VAL A 144 1.29 -18.51 -15.73
CA VAL A 144 0.57 -18.00 -14.57
C VAL A 144 0.65 -19.02 -13.46
N VAL A 145 1.27 -18.66 -12.36
CA VAL A 145 1.43 -19.53 -11.18
C VAL A 145 0.37 -19.21 -10.14
N LYS A 146 -0.14 -20.25 -9.47
CA LYS A 146 -1.03 -20.14 -8.32
C LYS A 146 -0.27 -20.60 -7.09
N VAL A 147 -0.15 -19.71 -6.10
CA VAL A 147 0.70 -19.94 -4.92
C VAL A 147 0.01 -19.53 -3.62
N ASN A 148 0.37 -20.20 -2.53
CA ASN A 148 0.29 -19.61 -1.21
C ASN A 148 1.66 -19.09 -0.81
N TYR A 149 1.70 -17.98 -0.09
CA TYR A 149 2.95 -17.40 0.35
C TYR A 149 2.82 -16.57 1.62
N ARG A 150 3.95 -16.42 2.28
CA ARG A 150 4.16 -15.50 3.40
C ARG A 150 5.51 -14.83 3.23
N GLY A 151 5.53 -13.50 3.22
CA GLY A 151 6.73 -12.69 3.12
C GLY A 151 7.04 -11.98 4.42
N THR A 152 8.28 -12.11 4.90
CA THR A 152 8.79 -11.47 6.12
C THR A 152 10.12 -10.76 5.86
N LEU A 153 10.39 -9.72 6.64
CA LEU A 153 11.70 -9.12 6.77
C LEU A 153 12.60 -10.01 7.65
N LEU A 154 13.89 -9.66 7.75
CA LEU A 154 14.84 -10.41 8.60
C LEU A 154 14.50 -10.38 10.08
N ASP A 155 13.81 -9.33 10.55
CA ASP A 155 13.34 -9.20 11.93
C ASP A 155 12.05 -9.99 12.23
N GLY A 156 11.53 -10.72 11.22
CA GLY A 156 10.30 -11.50 11.32
C GLY A 156 9.03 -10.71 11.06
N THR A 157 9.11 -9.40 10.81
CA THR A 157 7.96 -8.57 10.46
C THR A 157 7.33 -9.08 9.16
N GLU A 158 6.07 -9.51 9.21
CA GLU A 158 5.33 -9.94 8.04
C GLU A 158 4.79 -8.74 7.29
N PHE A 159 5.18 -8.60 6.01
CA PHE A 159 4.75 -7.49 5.17
C PHE A 159 3.65 -7.88 4.16
N ASP A 160 3.56 -9.15 3.78
CA ASP A 160 2.51 -9.66 2.90
C ASP A 160 2.30 -11.17 3.07
N SER A 161 1.03 -11.63 2.90
CA SER A 161 0.67 -13.04 3.04
C SER A 161 -0.64 -13.35 2.32
N SER A 162 -0.67 -14.42 1.53
CA SER A 162 -1.90 -14.96 0.96
C SER A 162 -2.78 -15.62 2.02
N TYR A 163 -2.17 -16.15 3.07
CA TYR A 163 -2.89 -16.78 4.17
C TYR A 163 -3.78 -15.80 4.94
N LYS A 164 -3.32 -14.55 5.15
CA LYS A 164 -4.15 -13.50 5.77
C LYS A 164 -5.39 -13.14 4.95
N ARG A 165 -5.33 -13.34 3.65
CA ARG A 165 -6.46 -13.12 2.74
C ARG A 165 -7.34 -14.36 2.57
N ASN A 166 -6.95 -15.50 3.20
CA ASN A 166 -7.58 -16.81 3.04
C ASN A 166 -7.78 -17.23 1.57
N GLN A 167 -6.93 -16.78 0.68
CA GLN A 167 -7.03 -17.03 -0.74
C GLN A 167 -5.64 -17.13 -1.39
N PRO A 168 -5.34 -18.20 -2.15
CA PRO A 168 -4.16 -18.28 -2.98
C PRO A 168 -4.09 -17.11 -3.97
N ALA A 169 -2.89 -16.67 -4.28
CA ALA A 169 -2.66 -15.62 -5.24
C ALA A 169 -2.21 -16.20 -6.59
N SER A 170 -2.57 -15.53 -7.68
CA SER A 170 -2.14 -15.89 -9.03
C SER A 170 -1.32 -14.76 -9.63
N PHE A 171 -0.15 -15.10 -10.19
CA PHE A 171 0.77 -14.14 -10.78
C PHE A 171 1.34 -14.70 -12.08
N ALA A 172 1.58 -13.86 -13.08
CA ALA A 172 2.48 -14.23 -14.16
C ALA A 172 3.91 -14.30 -13.59
N ALA A 173 4.61 -15.41 -13.81
CA ALA A 173 5.91 -15.70 -13.19
C ALA A 173 7.01 -14.67 -13.54
N ASN A 174 6.85 -13.93 -14.64
CA ASN A 174 7.72 -12.84 -15.05
C ASN A 174 7.29 -11.46 -14.56
N ARG A 175 6.17 -11.35 -13.79
CA ARG A 175 5.66 -10.06 -13.25
C ARG A 175 5.78 -9.95 -11.74
N VAL A 176 6.64 -10.73 -11.17
CA VAL A 176 7.02 -10.70 -9.74
C VAL A 176 8.47 -10.26 -9.59
N ILE A 177 8.97 -10.11 -8.37
CA ILE A 177 10.39 -9.79 -8.12
C ILE A 177 11.30 -10.87 -8.71
N ARG A 178 12.49 -10.47 -9.16
CA ARG A 178 13.40 -11.37 -9.89
C ARG A 178 13.73 -12.66 -9.16
N GLY A 179 13.90 -12.59 -7.84
CA GLY A 179 14.12 -13.77 -7.01
C GLY A 179 12.98 -14.79 -7.07
N TRP A 180 11.73 -14.32 -7.14
CA TRP A 180 10.59 -15.21 -7.35
C TRP A 180 10.56 -15.80 -8.76
N THR A 181 10.80 -14.97 -9.78
CA THR A 181 10.86 -15.45 -11.17
C THR A 181 11.88 -16.57 -11.33
N GLU A 182 13.04 -16.45 -10.69
CA GLU A 182 14.09 -17.47 -10.71
C GLU A 182 13.66 -18.73 -9.93
N ALA A 183 13.17 -18.56 -8.71
CA ALA A 183 12.76 -19.68 -7.86
C ALA A 183 11.61 -20.50 -8.48
N LEU A 184 10.55 -19.83 -8.99
CA LEU A 184 9.38 -20.48 -9.54
C LEU A 184 9.70 -21.37 -10.74
N GLN A 185 10.70 -21.01 -11.56
CA GLN A 185 11.15 -21.84 -12.68
C GLN A 185 11.91 -23.10 -12.25
N LEU A 186 12.31 -23.19 -10.98
CA LEU A 186 12.95 -24.35 -10.41
C LEU A 186 11.97 -25.21 -9.58
N MET A 187 10.90 -24.58 -9.05
CA MET A 187 9.88 -25.25 -8.25
C MET A 187 8.98 -26.14 -9.13
N LYS A 188 8.42 -27.17 -8.53
CA LYS A 188 7.41 -28.04 -9.14
C LYS A 188 6.08 -27.92 -8.38
N PRO A 189 4.92 -28.17 -8.99
CA PRO A 189 3.63 -28.16 -8.29
C PRO A 189 3.65 -29.05 -7.04
N GLY A 190 3.08 -28.55 -5.94
CA GLY A 190 3.11 -29.17 -4.62
C GLY A 190 4.38 -28.89 -3.83
N ALA A 191 5.39 -28.24 -4.42
CA ALA A 191 6.61 -27.87 -3.68
C ALA A 191 6.34 -26.70 -2.72
N LYS A 192 6.91 -26.78 -1.53
CA LYS A 192 6.99 -25.68 -0.58
C LYS A 192 8.45 -25.33 -0.32
N TRP A 193 8.83 -24.09 -0.63
CA TRP A 193 10.20 -23.62 -0.46
C TRP A 193 10.25 -22.41 0.47
N GLN A 194 11.35 -22.27 1.17
CA GLN A 194 11.75 -21.05 1.84
C GLN A 194 12.80 -20.34 0.98
N LEU A 195 12.51 -19.12 0.58
CA LEU A 195 13.38 -18.30 -0.26
C LEU A 195 14.01 -17.21 0.58
N PHE A 196 15.30 -16.95 0.37
CA PHE A 196 16.05 -15.86 0.98
C PHE A 196 16.55 -14.98 -0.18
N ILE A 197 15.93 -13.84 -0.36
CA ILE A 197 16.07 -13.03 -1.57
C ILE A 197 16.86 -11.78 -1.24
N PRO A 198 18.08 -11.61 -1.78
CA PRO A 198 18.84 -10.39 -1.60
C PRO A 198 18.11 -9.20 -2.24
N ALA A 199 18.34 -8.00 -1.71
CA ALA A 199 17.64 -6.80 -2.13
C ALA A 199 17.69 -6.52 -3.65
N ASN A 200 18.81 -6.82 -4.29
CA ASN A 200 18.98 -6.64 -5.74
C ASN A 200 18.10 -7.55 -6.60
N LEU A 201 17.58 -8.65 -6.04
CA LEU A 201 16.60 -9.53 -6.66
C LEU A 201 15.17 -9.25 -6.19
N ALA A 202 14.98 -8.28 -5.30
CA ALA A 202 13.71 -7.84 -4.74
C ALA A 202 13.42 -6.37 -5.13
N TYR A 203 13.38 -5.47 -4.15
CA TYR A 203 12.99 -4.06 -4.36
C TYR A 203 14.17 -3.08 -4.34
N GLY A 204 15.42 -3.55 -4.17
CA GLY A 204 16.64 -2.76 -4.24
C GLY A 204 16.71 -1.64 -3.20
N GLU A 205 17.46 -0.58 -3.54
CA GLU A 205 17.66 0.58 -2.65
C GLU A 205 16.39 1.37 -2.36
N ARG A 206 15.42 1.35 -3.28
CA ARG A 206 14.15 2.07 -3.11
C ARG A 206 13.24 1.40 -2.09
N GLY A 207 13.31 0.06 -1.96
CA GLY A 207 12.34 -0.70 -1.21
C GLY A 207 10.94 -0.69 -1.84
N SER A 208 9.92 -1.03 -1.04
CA SER A 208 8.49 -0.93 -1.36
C SER A 208 7.73 -0.36 -0.16
N PRO A 209 7.77 0.97 0.04
CA PRO A 209 7.08 1.62 1.15
C PRO A 209 5.56 1.37 1.10
N PRO A 210 4.87 1.33 2.25
CA PRO A 210 5.42 1.64 3.59
C PRO A 210 6.07 0.45 4.32
N ASN A 211 5.97 -0.77 3.79
CA ASN A 211 6.26 -1.99 4.55
C ASN A 211 7.69 -2.52 4.36
N ILE A 212 8.33 -2.21 3.22
CA ILE A 212 9.67 -2.71 2.89
C ILE A 212 10.60 -1.53 2.69
N GLY A 213 11.60 -1.44 3.56
CA GLY A 213 12.65 -0.42 3.48
C GLY A 213 13.62 -0.64 2.31
N GLY A 214 14.51 0.33 2.07
CA GLY A 214 15.58 0.17 1.10
C GLY A 214 16.56 -0.94 1.50
N ASN A 215 17.05 -1.69 0.53
CA ASN A 215 18.03 -2.77 0.67
C ASN A 215 17.63 -3.89 1.63
N GLU A 216 16.35 -4.09 1.89
CA GLU A 216 15.87 -5.22 2.70
C GLU A 216 16.10 -6.55 1.99
N THR A 217 16.71 -7.50 2.69
CA THR A 217 16.70 -8.92 2.32
C THR A 217 15.37 -9.52 2.75
N LEU A 218 14.71 -10.23 1.86
CA LEU A 218 13.37 -10.76 2.10
C LEU A 218 13.40 -12.27 2.31
N ILE A 219 12.57 -12.74 3.22
CA ILE A 219 12.33 -14.17 3.43
C ILE A 219 10.90 -14.48 2.99
N PHE A 220 10.73 -15.46 2.10
CA PHE A 220 9.42 -15.93 1.71
C PHE A 220 9.29 -17.42 1.97
N GLU A 221 8.16 -17.85 2.48
CA GLU A 221 7.67 -19.20 2.31
C GLU A 221 6.73 -19.18 1.11
N VAL A 222 6.99 -20.04 0.12
CA VAL A 222 6.20 -20.14 -1.11
C VAL A 222 5.77 -21.58 -1.30
N ASP A 223 4.47 -21.78 -1.46
CA ASP A 223 3.84 -23.06 -1.76
C ASP A 223 3.25 -22.98 -3.16
N LEU A 224 3.86 -23.62 -4.13
CA LEU A 224 3.42 -23.65 -5.52
C LEU A 224 2.32 -24.68 -5.71
N ILE A 225 1.08 -24.23 -5.83
CA ILE A 225 -0.11 -25.07 -5.98
C ILE A 225 -0.20 -25.64 -7.38
N SER A 226 -0.18 -24.75 -8.38
CA SER A 226 -0.31 -25.10 -9.80
C SER A 226 0.23 -23.98 -10.69
N PHE A 227 0.34 -24.26 -11.97
CA PHE A 227 0.59 -23.24 -12.98
C PHE A 227 -0.19 -23.55 -14.26
N GLU A 228 -0.42 -22.53 -15.07
CA GLU A 228 -1.13 -22.60 -16.33
C GLU A 228 -0.36 -21.80 -17.40
N PRO A 229 -0.41 -22.18 -18.69
CA PRO A 229 0.11 -21.35 -19.75
C PRO A 229 -0.50 -19.95 -19.72
N PRO A 230 0.20 -18.92 -20.22
CA PRO A 230 -0.37 -17.58 -20.29
C PRO A 230 -1.66 -17.64 -21.15
N PRO A 231 -2.68 -16.82 -20.78
CA PRO A 231 -3.86 -16.71 -21.62
C PRO A 231 -3.44 -16.30 -23.04
N PRO A 232 -4.05 -16.86 -24.09
CA PRO A 232 -3.75 -16.46 -25.45
C PRO A 232 -3.91 -14.93 -25.57
N PRO A 233 -3.05 -14.25 -26.35
CA PRO A 233 -3.22 -12.82 -26.59
C PRO A 233 -4.67 -12.61 -27.07
N ALA A 234 -5.34 -11.60 -26.46
CA ALA A 234 -6.70 -11.27 -26.84
C ALA A 234 -6.70 -10.97 -28.35
N THR A 235 -7.03 -11.96 -29.17
CA THR A 235 -7.40 -11.73 -30.55
C THR A 235 -8.64 -10.84 -30.51
N ASN A 236 -8.70 -9.79 -31.33
CA ASN A 236 -9.81 -8.86 -31.47
C ASN A 236 -11.14 -9.64 -31.72
N ALA A 237 -11.61 -10.32 -30.71
CA ALA A 237 -12.96 -10.83 -30.67
C ALA A 237 -13.86 -9.62 -30.44
N PRO A 238 -14.92 -9.42 -31.24
CA PRO A 238 -15.90 -8.39 -30.93
C PRO A 238 -16.39 -8.62 -29.50
N PRO A 239 -16.61 -7.57 -28.71
CA PRO A 239 -17.05 -7.73 -27.34
C PRO A 239 -18.30 -8.60 -27.31
N PRO A 240 -18.40 -9.58 -26.39
CA PRO A 240 -19.61 -10.39 -26.28
C PRO A 240 -20.78 -9.44 -26.08
N ALA A 241 -21.85 -9.64 -26.87
CA ALA A 241 -23.07 -8.85 -26.80
C ALA A 241 -23.55 -8.80 -25.33
N VAL A 242 -23.51 -7.60 -24.75
CA VAL A 242 -23.91 -7.37 -23.37
C VAL A 242 -25.42 -7.64 -23.28
N SER A 243 -25.78 -8.79 -22.71
CA SER A 243 -27.14 -9.06 -22.27
C SER A 243 -27.49 -8.02 -21.19
N THR A 244 -28.37 -7.11 -21.52
CA THR A 244 -28.91 -6.09 -20.64
C THR A 244 -29.79 -6.74 -19.57
N ALA A 245 -29.24 -6.93 -18.36
CA ALA A 245 -30.02 -7.08 -17.13
C ALA A 245 -29.76 -5.82 -16.26
N PRO A 246 -30.79 -5.16 -15.72
CA PRO A 246 -30.64 -3.92 -14.98
C PRO A 246 -30.21 -4.18 -13.54
N GLY A 247 -29.13 -3.56 -13.11
CA GLY A 247 -28.82 -3.43 -11.69
C GLY A 247 -27.40 -3.82 -11.29
N LEU A 248 -26.68 -2.80 -10.77
CA LEU A 248 -25.39 -2.80 -10.07
C LEU A 248 -24.16 -2.51 -10.94
N ARG A 249 -23.80 -1.22 -10.93
CA ARG A 249 -22.51 -0.74 -11.40
C ARG A 249 -21.42 -1.09 -10.37
N PRO A 250 -20.32 -1.77 -10.72
CA PRO A 250 -19.12 -1.80 -9.90
C PRO A 250 -18.38 -0.46 -10.05
N ALA A 251 -18.11 0.18 -8.92
CA ALA A 251 -17.21 1.34 -8.84
C ALA A 251 -15.78 0.87 -9.10
N ASN A 252 -15.22 1.24 -10.21
CA ASN A 252 -13.84 1.36 -10.66
C ASN A 252 -13.63 0.75 -12.06
N GLN A 253 -14.17 1.45 -13.06
CA GLN A 253 -13.62 1.37 -14.41
C GLN A 253 -13.14 2.77 -14.80
N PRO A 254 -11.98 2.91 -15.46
CA PRO A 254 -11.55 4.20 -15.97
C PRO A 254 -12.59 4.69 -16.97
N VAL A 255 -13.13 5.86 -16.70
CA VAL A 255 -14.03 6.56 -17.61
C VAL A 255 -13.37 6.69 -18.98
N THR A 256 -14.07 6.23 -19.96
CA THR A 256 -13.72 6.38 -21.38
C THR A 256 -13.33 7.80 -21.69
N SER A 257 -12.21 7.94 -22.35
CA SER A 257 -11.49 9.14 -22.73
C SER A 257 -12.38 10.15 -23.51
N ASP A 258 -12.98 11.06 -22.77
CA ASP A 258 -13.37 12.34 -23.34
C ASP A 258 -12.09 13.16 -23.56
N ILE A 259 -11.86 13.63 -24.77
CA ILE A 259 -10.69 14.47 -25.06
C ILE A 259 -10.98 15.86 -24.51
N ILE A 260 -10.27 16.24 -23.44
CA ILE A 260 -10.33 17.59 -22.88
C ILE A 260 -9.39 18.47 -23.70
N LYS A 261 -9.95 19.36 -24.53
CA LYS A 261 -9.19 20.39 -25.22
C LYS A 261 -8.90 21.51 -24.22
N VAL A 262 -7.65 21.60 -23.79
CA VAL A 262 -7.18 22.68 -22.91
C VAL A 262 -6.71 23.83 -23.81
N PRO A 263 -7.35 25.00 -23.78
CA PRO A 263 -6.90 26.16 -24.54
C PRO A 263 -5.50 26.59 -24.12
N SER A 264 -4.72 27.15 -25.02
CA SER A 264 -3.42 27.75 -24.71
C SER A 264 -3.59 28.96 -23.78
N LYS A 265 -2.51 29.35 -23.10
CA LYS A 265 -2.52 30.48 -22.17
C LYS A 265 -3.04 31.76 -22.83
N GLU A 266 -2.71 31.99 -24.12
CA GLU A 266 -3.15 33.14 -24.90
C GLU A 266 -4.65 33.11 -25.25
N GLU A 267 -5.24 31.94 -25.41
CA GLU A 267 -6.67 31.75 -25.64
C GLU A 267 -7.47 31.89 -24.36
N MET A 268 -6.92 31.46 -23.21
CA MET A 268 -7.53 31.64 -21.88
C MET A 268 -7.57 33.08 -21.47
N ASP A 269 -6.55 33.87 -21.76
CA ASP A 269 -6.50 35.30 -21.50
C ASP A 269 -7.54 36.10 -22.39
N LYS A 270 -8.01 35.48 -23.48
CA LYS A 270 -9.11 36.00 -24.35
C LYS A 270 -10.49 35.44 -23.97
N GLY A 271 -10.60 34.73 -22.84
CA GLY A 271 -11.88 34.25 -22.31
C GLY A 271 -12.34 32.89 -22.85
N ALA A 272 -11.46 32.09 -23.48
CA ALA A 272 -11.79 30.73 -23.91
C ALA A 272 -12.05 29.82 -22.69
N LYS A 273 -13.12 29.04 -22.79
CA LYS A 273 -13.50 28.04 -21.77
C LYS A 273 -12.99 26.64 -22.14
N ILE A 274 -12.72 25.83 -21.15
CA ILE A 274 -12.39 24.40 -21.35
C ILE A 274 -13.64 23.70 -21.86
N GLU A 275 -13.58 23.13 -23.06
CA GLU A 275 -14.65 22.32 -23.63
C GLU A 275 -14.33 20.85 -23.59
N VAL A 276 -15.30 20.03 -23.15
CA VAL A 276 -15.23 18.58 -23.20
C VAL A 276 -15.89 18.12 -24.50
N ILE A 277 -15.08 17.66 -25.44
CA ILE A 277 -15.56 17.18 -26.75
C ILE A 277 -15.84 15.68 -26.65
N LYS A 278 -17.08 15.28 -26.87
CA LYS A 278 -17.45 13.86 -26.97
C LYS A 278 -16.88 13.25 -28.24
N LYS A 279 -16.54 11.97 -28.18
CA LYS A 279 -15.94 11.25 -29.33
C LYS A 279 -16.76 11.36 -30.63
N GLU A 280 -18.08 11.40 -30.51
CA GLU A 280 -19.02 11.55 -31.63
C GLU A 280 -18.90 12.89 -32.34
N ASP A 281 -18.61 13.96 -31.61
CA ASP A 281 -18.42 15.29 -32.16
C ASP A 281 -17.04 15.48 -32.81
N LEU A 282 -16.04 14.73 -32.35
CA LEU A 282 -14.68 14.74 -32.92
C LEU A 282 -14.65 14.19 -34.34
N GLU A 283 -15.35 13.08 -34.59
CA GLU A 283 -15.45 12.48 -35.93
C GLU A 283 -16.16 13.40 -36.91
N ARG A 284 -17.17 14.16 -36.45
CA ARG A 284 -17.87 15.12 -37.25
C ARG A 284 -17.01 16.35 -37.60
N LEU A 285 -16.24 16.85 -36.63
CA LEU A 285 -15.31 17.98 -36.85
C LEU A 285 -14.17 17.61 -37.82
N GLN A 286 -13.62 16.39 -37.70
CA GLN A 286 -12.59 15.92 -38.61
C GLN A 286 -13.10 15.74 -40.05
N LYS A 287 -14.35 15.32 -40.22
CA LYS A 287 -14.98 15.20 -41.53
C LYS A 287 -15.24 16.59 -42.18
N GLU A 288 -15.70 17.57 -41.39
CA GLU A 288 -15.88 18.96 -41.84
C GLU A 288 -14.55 19.63 -42.23
N GLU A 289 -13.45 19.37 -41.49
CA GLU A 289 -12.13 19.88 -41.86
C GLU A 289 -11.60 19.24 -43.16
N GLN A 290 -11.82 17.93 -43.37
CA GLN A 290 -11.46 17.29 -44.64
C GLN A 290 -12.25 17.75 -45.82
N GLU A 291 -13.55 18.04 -45.66
CA GLU A 291 -14.41 18.61 -46.72
C GLU A 291 -14.00 20.03 -47.05
N LYS A 292 -13.67 20.89 -46.07
CA LYS A 292 -13.16 22.26 -46.30
C LYS A 292 -11.76 22.29 -46.93
N ALA A 293 -10.91 21.29 -46.62
CA ALA A 293 -9.60 21.15 -47.26
C ALA A 293 -9.72 20.68 -48.73
N ALA A 294 -10.74 19.85 -49.06
CA ALA A 294 -11.00 19.40 -50.42
C ALA A 294 -11.61 20.48 -51.32
N GLN A 295 -12.35 21.45 -50.76
CA GLN A 295 -12.92 22.60 -51.54
C GLN A 295 -11.93 23.75 -51.79
N LYS A 296 -10.74 23.69 -51.24
CA LYS A 296 -9.68 24.70 -51.37
C LYS A 296 -8.60 24.33 -52.40
N LYS A 297 -8.77 23.23 -53.11
CA LYS A 297 -7.95 22.78 -54.23
C LYS A 297 -8.74 22.88 -55.52
#